data_12ed1bb88334bfe09f180d9ebc79594c
#
_entry.id   12ed1bb88334bfe09f180d9ebc79594c
#
_cell.length_a   1.000
_cell.length_b   1.000
_cell.length_c   1.000
_cell.angle_alpha   90.00
_cell.angle_beta   90.00
_cell.angle_gamma   90.00
#
_symmetry.space_group_name_H-M   'P 1'
#
loop_
_entity.id
_entity.type
_entity.pdbx_description
1 polymer ?
#
loop_
_entity_poly.entity_id
_entity_poly.type
_entity_poly.pdbx_seq_one_letter_code
_entity_poly.pdbx_strand_id
1 'polypeptide(L)'
;MSIFASILRSVYKLSGVKKAFALPEDALRKEIEKQNRHRGVFTPTDRKAYYETITVNGFPCLIVRENPKPSERAILYFFGGGMVIGPDKGDLPVMRKLCRETGCDVWFPFYPLCMEHCITETYAMVYECYRKMIALYGGGNVSTCGFSSGGALALGIAAHNNAQPEPLPQPRHIVAVSPGEVPWNDAEKVRMQALNERDVSIDYAFMVTVEKFMRHGCEKVPDYMLSGSRGDFTGVGDIHFFYSSDEVLYGALPDFEEACKHAKVPYTAFARPKMVHCYCMLPYFKEAKEDFAKITDILKK
;
A
#
# COMPACT_ATOMS: atom_id res chain seq x y z
N MET A 1 -24.53 4.12 -4.58
CA MET A 1 -23.44 5.12 -4.58
C MET A 1 -23.96 6.44 -4.03
N SER A 2 -23.31 6.99 -3.01
CA SER A 2 -23.68 8.29 -2.44
C SER A 2 -23.45 9.43 -3.44
N ILE A 3 -24.12 10.57 -3.24
CA ILE A 3 -23.95 11.77 -4.08
C ILE A 3 -22.48 12.23 -4.03
N PHE A 4 -21.86 12.17 -2.86
CA PHE A 4 -20.46 12.57 -2.70
C PHE A 4 -19.49 11.67 -3.51
N ALA A 5 -19.69 10.37 -3.48
CA ALA A 5 -18.89 9.45 -4.30
C ALA A 5 -19.03 9.74 -5.80
N SER A 6 -20.24 10.10 -6.25
CA SER A 6 -20.47 10.52 -7.64
C SER A 6 -19.75 11.81 -8.01
N ILE A 7 -19.78 12.80 -7.11
CA ILE A 7 -19.07 14.08 -7.30
C ILE A 7 -17.57 13.82 -7.34
N LEU A 8 -17.02 13.07 -6.38
CA LEU A 8 -15.61 12.74 -6.31
C LEU A 8 -15.13 12.05 -7.61
N ARG A 9 -15.89 11.06 -8.10
CA ARG A 9 -15.59 10.40 -9.37
C ARG A 9 -15.58 11.38 -10.55
N SER A 10 -16.53 12.32 -10.59
CA SER A 10 -16.57 13.37 -11.62
C SER A 10 -15.38 14.32 -11.53
N VAL A 11 -14.97 14.70 -10.32
CA VAL A 11 -13.77 15.51 -10.08
C VAL A 11 -12.52 14.79 -10.61
N TYR A 12 -12.34 13.51 -10.28
CA TYR A 12 -11.22 12.71 -10.81
C TYR A 12 -11.22 12.65 -12.33
N LYS A 13 -12.39 12.42 -12.94
CA LYS A 13 -12.52 12.38 -14.40
C LYS A 13 -12.15 13.71 -15.07
N LEU A 14 -12.46 14.84 -14.44
CA LEU A 14 -12.19 16.18 -14.96
C LEU A 14 -10.78 16.69 -14.62
N SER A 15 -10.18 16.22 -13.54
CA SER A 15 -8.88 16.69 -13.04
C SER A 15 -7.70 16.38 -13.97
N GLY A 16 -7.87 15.40 -14.86
CA GLY A 16 -6.77 14.95 -15.73
C GLY A 16 -5.73 14.07 -15.03
N VAL A 17 -5.93 13.68 -13.77
CA VAL A 17 -4.98 12.85 -13.01
C VAL A 17 -4.65 11.55 -13.74
N LYS A 18 -5.64 10.87 -14.32
CA LYS A 18 -5.42 9.67 -15.11
C LYS A 18 -4.51 9.92 -16.31
N LYS A 19 -4.66 11.08 -16.98
CA LYS A 19 -3.81 11.45 -18.12
C LYS A 19 -2.35 11.65 -17.74
N ALA A 20 -2.10 12.12 -16.51
CA ALA A 20 -0.74 12.24 -15.99
C ALA A 20 -0.08 10.85 -15.84
N PHE A 21 -0.83 9.84 -15.46
CA PHE A 21 -0.34 8.45 -15.37
C PHE A 21 -0.18 7.76 -16.74
N ALA A 22 -0.78 8.29 -17.80
CA ALA A 22 -0.61 7.80 -19.18
C ALA A 22 0.56 8.43 -19.94
N LEU A 23 1.32 9.31 -19.30
CA LEU A 23 2.45 10.01 -19.94
C LEU A 23 3.59 9.03 -20.29
N PRO A 24 4.32 9.28 -21.41
CA PRO A 24 5.57 8.59 -21.69
C PRO A 24 6.58 8.78 -20.54
N GLU A 25 7.51 7.83 -20.39
CA GLU A 25 8.45 7.75 -19.27
C GLU A 25 9.11 9.09 -18.89
N ASP A 26 9.71 9.79 -19.87
CA ASP A 26 10.41 11.07 -19.59
C ASP A 26 9.47 12.19 -19.11
N ALA A 27 8.26 12.24 -19.64
CA ALA A 27 7.25 13.22 -19.23
C ALA A 27 6.66 12.84 -17.87
N LEU A 28 6.45 11.54 -17.62
CA LEU A 28 6.01 11.01 -16.34
C LEU A 28 7.05 11.30 -15.24
N ARG A 29 8.34 11.09 -15.52
CA ARG A 29 9.44 11.41 -14.61
C ARG A 29 9.39 12.89 -14.17
N LYS A 30 9.25 13.82 -15.10
CA LYS A 30 9.13 15.25 -14.79
C LYS A 30 7.90 15.59 -13.96
N GLU A 31 6.78 14.93 -14.23
CA GLU A 31 5.55 15.15 -13.46
C GLU A 31 5.69 14.59 -12.02
N ILE A 32 6.31 13.42 -11.85
CA ILE A 32 6.63 12.85 -10.54
C ILE A 32 7.57 13.76 -9.76
N GLU A 33 8.66 14.23 -10.36
CA GLU A 33 9.60 15.17 -9.74
C GLU A 33 8.91 16.46 -9.28
N LYS A 34 7.99 16.98 -10.10
CA LYS A 34 7.19 18.16 -9.75
C LYS A 34 6.30 17.89 -8.53
N GLN A 35 5.63 16.74 -8.47
CA GLN A 35 4.81 16.35 -7.32
C GLN A 35 5.67 16.17 -6.06
N ASN A 36 6.82 15.53 -6.16
CA ASN A 36 7.71 15.25 -5.04
C ASN A 36 8.37 16.52 -4.44
N ARG A 37 8.35 17.66 -5.12
CA ARG A 37 8.83 18.94 -4.54
C ARG A 37 8.08 19.37 -3.28
N HIS A 38 6.84 18.89 -3.10
CA HIS A 38 5.95 19.25 -1.98
C HIS A 38 5.59 18.04 -1.11
N ARG A 39 6.23 16.90 -1.37
CA ARG A 39 6.00 15.61 -0.70
C ARG A 39 7.30 15.10 -0.07
N GLY A 40 7.19 14.08 0.76
CA GLY A 40 8.33 13.42 1.40
C GLY A 40 8.21 13.40 2.92
N VAL A 41 9.36 13.40 3.58
CA VAL A 41 9.42 13.32 5.04
C VAL A 41 8.78 14.54 5.69
N PHE A 42 7.90 14.31 6.66
CA PHE A 42 7.29 15.36 7.47
C PHE A 42 7.36 15.03 8.96
N THR A 43 7.43 16.06 9.77
CA THR A 43 7.36 15.93 11.23
C THR A 43 6.01 16.47 11.70
N PRO A 44 5.21 15.68 12.45
CA PRO A 44 4.00 16.18 13.08
C PRO A 44 4.33 17.26 14.10
N THR A 45 3.54 18.34 14.13
CA THR A 45 3.72 19.47 15.06
C THR A 45 2.55 19.63 16.03
N ASP A 46 1.48 18.88 15.84
CA ASP A 46 0.32 18.89 16.72
C ASP A 46 0.49 17.92 17.91
N ARG A 47 -0.42 18.00 18.88
CA ARG A 47 -0.44 17.15 20.08
C ARG A 47 -1.60 16.15 20.08
N LYS A 48 -2.05 15.72 18.90
CA LYS A 48 -3.21 14.82 18.78
C LYS A 48 -2.87 13.35 18.96
N ALA A 49 -1.60 13.02 19.05
CA ALA A 49 -1.06 11.70 19.34
C ALA A 49 0.37 11.84 19.85
N TYR A 50 0.97 10.75 20.31
CA TYR A 50 2.41 10.69 20.55
C TYR A 50 3.13 10.33 19.26
N TYR A 51 4.21 11.04 18.98
CA TYR A 51 5.01 10.88 17.77
C TYR A 51 6.46 10.61 18.13
N GLU A 52 7.00 9.59 17.56
CA GLU A 52 8.42 9.26 17.63
C GLU A 52 8.93 9.05 16.22
N THR A 53 10.12 9.52 15.90
CA THR A 53 10.79 9.22 14.64
C THR A 53 12.09 8.51 14.92
N ILE A 54 12.23 7.33 14.34
CA ILE A 54 13.46 6.53 14.38
C ILE A 54 14.10 6.49 13.00
N THR A 55 15.39 6.17 12.94
CA THR A 55 16.10 5.93 11.67
C THR A 55 16.24 4.43 11.44
N VAL A 56 15.88 3.96 10.25
CA VAL A 56 15.99 2.56 9.82
C VAL A 56 16.69 2.53 8.47
N ASN A 57 17.84 1.88 8.38
CA ASN A 57 18.67 1.83 7.17
C ASN A 57 18.92 3.21 6.51
N GLY A 58 19.11 4.25 7.33
CA GLY A 58 19.34 5.61 6.86
C GLY A 58 18.07 6.43 6.56
N PHE A 59 16.88 5.83 6.60
CA PHE A 59 15.61 6.48 6.32
C PHE A 59 14.76 6.63 7.58
N PRO A 60 13.96 7.72 7.70
CA PRO A 60 13.10 7.91 8.86
C PRO A 60 11.89 6.97 8.83
N CYS A 61 11.47 6.58 10.03
CA CYS A 61 10.20 5.89 10.26
C CYS A 61 9.46 6.61 11.38
N LEU A 62 8.26 7.12 11.09
CA LEU A 62 7.39 7.77 12.06
C LEU A 62 6.56 6.72 12.78
N ILE A 63 6.54 6.80 14.11
CA ILE A 63 5.69 5.95 14.96
C ILE A 63 4.62 6.84 15.61
N VAL A 64 3.36 6.47 15.43
CA VAL A 64 2.20 7.16 15.99
C VAL A 64 1.58 6.28 17.06
N ARG A 65 1.40 6.84 18.28
CA ARG A 65 0.83 6.14 19.44
C ARG A 65 -0.26 6.98 20.10
N GLU A 66 -1.21 6.33 20.75
CA GLU A 66 -2.18 7.01 21.63
C GLU A 66 -1.55 7.39 22.99
N ASN A 67 -0.55 6.61 23.44
CA ASN A 67 0.12 6.76 24.72
C ASN A 67 1.64 6.82 24.56
N PRO A 68 2.40 7.38 25.52
CA PRO A 68 3.86 7.42 25.48
C PRO A 68 4.52 6.03 25.46
N LYS A 69 3.86 5.04 26.10
CA LYS A 69 4.34 3.64 26.12
C LYS A 69 3.83 2.89 24.90
N PRO A 70 4.63 1.98 24.32
CA PRO A 70 4.17 1.10 23.26
C PRO A 70 2.91 0.31 23.66
N SER A 71 1.99 0.13 22.72
CA SER A 71 0.85 -0.76 22.86
C SER A 71 1.28 -2.23 22.76
N GLU A 72 0.34 -3.17 22.93
CA GLU A 72 0.64 -4.59 22.77
C GLU A 72 0.76 -5.02 21.31
N ARG A 73 0.18 -4.25 20.39
CA ARG A 73 0.10 -4.57 18.96
C ARG A 73 0.48 -3.39 18.10
N ALA A 74 0.93 -3.67 16.90
CA ALA A 74 1.33 -2.64 15.96
C ALA A 74 0.93 -2.94 14.52
N ILE A 75 0.78 -1.88 13.75
CA ILE A 75 0.49 -1.88 12.32
C ILE A 75 1.66 -1.24 11.59
N LEU A 76 2.28 -1.96 10.66
CA LEU A 76 3.20 -1.40 9.69
C LEU A 76 2.37 -0.88 8.52
N TYR A 77 2.26 0.45 8.42
CA TYR A 77 1.39 1.12 7.47
C TYR A 77 2.18 1.78 6.35
N PHE A 78 1.81 1.50 5.11
CA PHE A 78 2.49 1.96 3.91
C PHE A 78 1.63 2.91 3.08
N PHE A 79 2.21 4.05 2.69
CA PHE A 79 1.58 4.98 1.76
C PHE A 79 1.63 4.46 0.32
N GLY A 80 0.76 5.02 -0.54
CA GLY A 80 0.75 4.78 -1.98
C GLY A 80 1.64 5.76 -2.75
N GLY A 81 1.63 5.64 -4.06
CA GLY A 81 2.38 6.53 -4.96
C GLY A 81 3.21 5.81 -5.99
N GLY A 82 2.90 4.54 -6.30
CA GLY A 82 3.60 3.76 -7.33
C GLY A 82 5.08 3.53 -7.04
N MET A 83 5.50 3.55 -5.78
CA MET A 83 6.91 3.51 -5.34
C MET A 83 7.75 4.73 -5.80
N VAL A 84 7.15 5.72 -6.44
CA VAL A 84 7.86 6.87 -7.04
C VAL A 84 7.39 8.22 -6.51
N ILE A 85 6.16 8.30 -5.97
CA ILE A 85 5.61 9.51 -5.37
C ILE A 85 5.64 9.37 -3.85
N GLY A 86 6.25 10.34 -3.17
CA GLY A 86 6.38 10.36 -1.72
C GLY A 86 5.07 10.66 -0.99
N PRO A 87 5.03 10.39 0.32
CA PRO A 87 3.88 10.70 1.17
C PRO A 87 3.73 12.21 1.39
N ASP A 88 2.58 12.59 1.92
CA ASP A 88 2.37 13.95 2.38
C ASP A 88 1.66 13.98 3.75
N LYS A 89 1.46 15.19 4.29
CA LYS A 89 0.79 15.37 5.59
C LYS A 89 -0.65 14.87 5.62
N GLY A 90 -1.26 14.57 4.46
CA GLY A 90 -2.58 13.96 4.34
C GLY A 90 -2.63 12.52 4.86
N ASP A 91 -1.49 11.82 4.93
CA ASP A 91 -1.40 10.47 5.53
C ASP A 91 -1.56 10.50 7.05
N LEU A 92 -1.17 11.58 7.72
CA LEU A 92 -1.20 11.69 9.18
C LEU A 92 -2.59 11.51 9.81
N PRO A 93 -3.69 12.10 9.29
CA PRO A 93 -5.03 11.81 9.78
C PRO A 93 -5.44 10.34 9.71
N VAL A 94 -5.01 9.62 8.67
CA VAL A 94 -5.29 8.18 8.50
C VAL A 94 -4.53 7.38 9.55
N MET A 95 -3.24 7.64 9.73
CA MET A 95 -2.43 6.98 10.76
C MET A 95 -3.02 7.17 12.17
N ARG A 96 -3.40 8.40 12.52
CA ARG A 96 -4.05 8.70 13.82
C ARG A 96 -5.38 7.98 13.97
N LYS A 97 -6.16 7.90 12.89
CA LYS A 97 -7.44 7.21 12.92
C LYS A 97 -7.24 5.70 13.10
N LEU A 98 -6.29 5.10 12.38
CA LEU A 98 -5.90 3.71 12.58
C LEU A 98 -5.47 3.47 14.03
N CYS A 99 -4.52 4.26 14.54
CA CYS A 99 -4.02 4.14 15.91
C CYS A 99 -5.16 4.17 16.94
N ARG A 100 -6.01 5.21 16.88
CA ARG A 100 -7.11 5.41 17.82
C ARG A 100 -8.18 4.31 17.74
N GLU A 101 -8.57 3.88 16.54
CA GLU A 101 -9.67 2.93 16.37
C GLU A 101 -9.26 1.48 16.63
N THR A 102 -7.98 1.16 16.42
CA THR A 102 -7.46 -0.20 16.66
C THR A 102 -6.79 -0.36 18.02
N GLY A 103 -6.31 0.71 18.61
CA GLY A 103 -5.46 0.68 19.82
C GLY A 103 -4.04 0.17 19.53
N CYS A 104 -3.66 0.06 18.27
CA CYS A 104 -2.32 -0.37 17.85
C CYS A 104 -1.41 0.83 17.63
N ASP A 105 -0.12 0.67 17.87
CA ASP A 105 0.88 1.62 17.38
C ASP A 105 0.96 1.54 15.86
N VAL A 106 1.13 2.67 15.18
CA VAL A 106 1.25 2.72 13.72
C VAL A 106 2.65 3.15 13.34
N TRP A 107 3.37 2.27 12.66
CA TRP A 107 4.69 2.55 12.10
C TRP A 107 4.56 2.95 10.65
N PHE A 108 5.10 4.10 10.29
CA PHE A 108 5.02 4.69 8.96
C PHE A 108 6.43 4.94 8.40
N PRO A 109 7.01 3.99 7.66
CA PRO A 109 8.33 4.17 7.06
C PRO A 109 8.24 5.15 5.88
N PHE A 110 9.12 6.15 5.88
CA PHE A 110 9.41 6.98 4.71
C PHE A 110 10.42 6.24 3.84
N TYR A 111 9.97 5.16 3.22
CA TYR A 111 10.83 4.27 2.46
C TYR A 111 11.45 4.96 1.22
N PRO A 112 12.65 4.51 0.77
CA PRO A 112 13.30 5.05 -0.42
C PRO A 112 12.43 4.86 -1.66
N LEU A 113 12.31 5.92 -2.47
CA LEU A 113 11.50 5.93 -3.68
C LEU A 113 12.31 5.46 -4.89
N CYS A 114 11.64 4.76 -5.80
CA CYS A 114 12.25 4.19 -7.00
C CYS A 114 12.61 5.19 -8.10
N MET A 115 12.49 6.49 -7.81
CA MET A 115 13.10 7.55 -8.64
C MET A 115 14.62 7.59 -8.50
N GLU A 116 15.14 7.24 -7.32
CA GLU A 116 16.56 7.34 -6.94
C GLU A 116 17.13 6.01 -6.42
N HIS A 117 16.26 5.05 -6.09
CA HIS A 117 16.60 3.78 -5.47
C HIS A 117 15.97 2.59 -6.20
N CYS A 118 16.62 1.45 -6.15
CA CYS A 118 15.99 0.20 -6.59
C CYS A 118 14.94 -0.27 -5.57
N ILE A 119 13.90 -0.94 -6.03
CA ILE A 119 12.86 -1.50 -5.14
C ILE A 119 13.43 -2.45 -4.08
N THR A 120 14.56 -3.09 -4.33
CA THR A 120 15.25 -3.94 -3.35
C THR A 120 15.70 -3.15 -2.11
N GLU A 121 16.09 -1.88 -2.27
CA GLU A 121 16.42 -0.99 -1.15
C GLU A 121 15.17 -0.59 -0.36
N THR A 122 14.05 -0.36 -1.07
CA THR A 122 12.73 -0.17 -0.43
C THR A 122 12.39 -1.36 0.46
N TYR A 123 12.47 -2.57 -0.08
CA TYR A 123 12.21 -3.81 0.68
C TYR A 123 13.18 -4.00 1.85
N ALA A 124 14.47 -3.72 1.67
CA ALA A 124 15.45 -3.82 2.75
C ALA A 124 15.10 -2.89 3.93
N MET A 125 14.66 -1.66 3.65
CA MET A 125 14.25 -0.71 4.70
C MET A 125 12.97 -1.14 5.40
N VAL A 126 11.92 -1.47 4.64
CA VAL A 126 10.62 -1.80 5.24
C VAL A 126 10.64 -3.15 5.96
N TYR A 127 11.45 -4.11 5.50
CA TYR A 127 11.64 -5.38 6.21
C TYR A 127 12.43 -5.19 7.50
N GLU A 128 13.39 -4.29 7.54
CA GLU A 128 14.09 -3.94 8.78
C GLU A 128 13.15 -3.27 9.79
N CYS A 129 12.19 -2.44 9.32
CA CYS A 129 11.10 -1.94 10.19
C CYS A 129 10.31 -3.11 10.77
N TYR A 130 9.90 -4.07 9.92
CA TYR A 130 9.17 -5.25 10.34
C TYR A 130 9.95 -6.07 11.38
N ARG A 131 11.25 -6.31 11.16
CA ARG A 131 12.13 -7.00 12.09
C ARG A 131 12.17 -6.33 13.48
N LYS A 132 12.31 -4.99 13.50
CA LYS A 132 12.27 -4.20 14.75
C LYS A 132 10.91 -4.30 15.44
N MET A 133 9.83 -4.31 14.69
CA MET A 133 8.47 -4.47 15.24
C MET A 133 8.28 -5.85 15.86
N ILE A 134 8.70 -6.93 15.18
CA ILE A 134 8.64 -8.29 15.74
C ILE A 134 9.45 -8.38 17.05
N ALA A 135 10.62 -7.74 17.11
CA ALA A 135 11.44 -7.71 18.33
C ALA A 135 10.76 -6.95 19.49
N LEU A 136 9.99 -5.88 19.17
CA LEU A 136 9.35 -5.03 20.18
C LEU A 136 7.98 -5.58 20.63
N TYR A 137 7.13 -6.03 19.69
CA TYR A 137 5.74 -6.42 19.95
C TYR A 137 5.55 -7.94 20.03
N GLY A 138 6.51 -8.72 19.55
CA GLY A 138 6.41 -10.17 19.45
C GLY A 138 5.69 -10.67 18.20
N GLY A 139 5.95 -11.93 17.85
CA GLY A 139 5.24 -12.60 16.75
C GLY A 139 3.74 -12.71 17.04
N GLY A 140 2.90 -12.51 16.02
CA GLY A 140 1.44 -12.54 16.14
C GLY A 140 0.79 -11.22 16.60
N ASN A 141 1.60 -10.20 16.93
CA ASN A 141 1.10 -8.87 17.34
C ASN A 141 1.36 -7.77 16.31
N VAL A 142 1.91 -8.13 15.16
CA VAL A 142 2.20 -7.18 14.07
C VAL A 142 1.32 -7.51 12.87
N SER A 143 0.62 -6.49 12.37
CA SER A 143 -0.15 -6.54 11.12
C SER A 143 0.45 -5.57 10.11
N THR A 144 0.18 -5.80 8.82
CA THR A 144 0.56 -4.86 7.75
C THR A 144 -0.67 -4.28 7.08
N CYS A 145 -0.60 -3.00 6.71
CA CYS A 145 -1.68 -2.31 6.02
C CYS A 145 -1.08 -1.31 5.03
N GLY A 146 -1.69 -1.16 3.88
CA GLY A 146 -1.26 -0.15 2.92
C GLY A 146 -2.22 0.01 1.76
N PHE A 147 -2.00 1.05 0.97
CA PHE A 147 -2.84 1.35 -0.18
C PHE A 147 -2.00 1.58 -1.44
N SER A 148 -2.53 1.20 -2.60
CA SER A 148 -1.83 1.28 -3.89
C SER A 148 -0.49 0.52 -3.80
N SER A 149 0.63 1.13 -4.19
CA SER A 149 1.96 0.56 -4.00
C SER A 149 2.27 0.18 -2.55
N GLY A 150 1.72 0.91 -1.57
CA GLY A 150 1.80 0.52 -0.16
C GLY A 150 1.02 -0.75 0.16
N GLY A 151 -0.08 -1.03 -0.55
CA GLY A 151 -0.81 -2.30 -0.48
C GLY A 151 0.03 -3.46 -1.01
N ALA A 152 0.81 -3.22 -2.08
CA ALA A 152 1.79 -4.18 -2.58
C ALA A 152 2.90 -4.45 -1.54
N LEU A 153 3.42 -3.41 -0.86
CA LEU A 153 4.39 -3.60 0.22
C LEU A 153 3.80 -4.34 1.42
N ALA A 154 2.54 -4.09 1.78
CA ALA A 154 1.88 -4.79 2.87
C ALA A 154 1.83 -6.31 2.64
N LEU A 155 1.52 -6.74 1.41
CA LEU A 155 1.61 -8.13 0.96
C LEU A 155 3.06 -8.59 0.82
N GLY A 156 3.90 -7.72 0.26
CA GLY A 156 5.29 -7.99 -0.04
C GLY A 156 6.14 -8.30 1.19
N ILE A 157 5.79 -7.78 2.38
CA ILE A 157 6.47 -8.15 3.64
C ILE A 157 6.39 -9.65 3.88
N ALA A 158 5.23 -10.27 3.69
CA ALA A 158 5.07 -11.72 3.89
C ALA A 158 5.88 -12.53 2.87
N ALA A 159 5.80 -12.16 1.59
CA ALA A 159 6.55 -12.81 0.53
C ALA A 159 8.07 -12.65 0.70
N HIS A 160 8.53 -11.45 1.09
CA HIS A 160 9.94 -11.19 1.36
C HIS A 160 10.44 -11.95 2.58
N ASN A 161 9.60 -12.07 3.62
CA ASN A 161 9.90 -12.85 4.81
C ASN A 161 10.08 -14.34 4.47
N ASN A 162 9.18 -14.93 3.67
CA ASN A 162 9.31 -16.32 3.23
C ASN A 162 10.52 -16.58 2.33
N ALA A 163 11.03 -15.54 1.67
CA ALA A 163 12.25 -15.63 0.86
C ALA A 163 13.55 -15.51 1.71
N GLN A 164 13.47 -15.25 3.01
CA GLN A 164 14.66 -15.20 3.88
C GLN A 164 15.10 -16.59 4.32
N PRO A 165 16.44 -16.80 4.54
CA PRO A 165 16.94 -18.07 5.08
C PRO A 165 16.34 -18.42 6.46
N GLU A 166 16.07 -17.43 7.27
CA GLU A 166 15.47 -17.56 8.61
C GLU A 166 14.26 -16.62 8.71
N PRO A 167 13.07 -17.07 8.28
CA PRO A 167 11.87 -16.25 8.30
C PRO A 167 11.46 -15.87 9.73
N LEU A 168 11.03 -14.64 9.90
CA LEU A 168 10.39 -14.16 11.12
C LEU A 168 8.95 -14.70 11.21
N PRO A 169 8.27 -14.60 12.38
CA PRO A 169 6.82 -14.79 12.43
C PRO A 169 6.10 -13.93 11.39
N GLN A 170 5.12 -14.50 10.69
CA GLN A 170 4.36 -13.80 9.65
C GLN A 170 3.41 -12.74 10.22
N PRO A 171 2.99 -11.74 9.43
CA PRO A 171 1.96 -10.79 9.83
C PRO A 171 0.68 -11.50 10.27
N ARG A 172 0.06 -10.98 11.34
CA ARG A 172 -1.22 -11.48 11.84
C ARG A 172 -2.34 -11.25 10.83
N HIS A 173 -2.47 -10.00 10.38
CA HIS A 173 -3.42 -9.56 9.36
C HIS A 173 -2.68 -8.76 8.29
N ILE A 174 -3.03 -8.97 7.04
CA ILE A 174 -2.62 -8.11 5.93
C ILE A 174 -3.85 -7.43 5.36
N VAL A 175 -3.86 -6.10 5.34
CA VAL A 175 -4.90 -5.31 4.68
C VAL A 175 -4.28 -4.59 3.49
N ALA A 176 -4.67 -5.01 2.29
CA ALA A 176 -4.18 -4.46 1.03
C ALA A 176 -5.32 -3.72 0.31
N VAL A 177 -5.21 -2.38 0.27
CA VAL A 177 -6.19 -1.53 -0.40
C VAL A 177 -5.70 -1.20 -1.80
N SER A 178 -6.43 -1.68 -2.81
CA SER A 178 -6.07 -1.48 -4.22
C SER A 178 -4.58 -1.75 -4.49
N PRO A 179 -4.03 -2.92 -4.05
CA PRO A 179 -2.59 -3.15 -4.11
C PRO A 179 -2.05 -2.97 -5.52
N GLY A 180 -0.92 -2.27 -5.61
CA GLY A 180 -0.18 -2.05 -6.85
C GLY A 180 0.34 -3.37 -7.41
N GLU A 181 0.28 -3.53 -8.74
CA GLU A 181 0.73 -4.73 -9.43
C GLU A 181 1.34 -4.37 -10.77
N VAL A 182 2.51 -4.90 -11.06
CA VAL A 182 3.03 -4.93 -12.42
C VAL A 182 2.49 -6.20 -13.08
N PRO A 183 1.70 -6.11 -14.15
CA PRO A 183 1.06 -7.28 -14.75
C PRO A 183 2.10 -8.22 -15.34
N TRP A 184 2.11 -9.47 -14.88
CA TRP A 184 3.16 -10.45 -15.22
C TRP A 184 2.73 -11.47 -16.27
N ASN A 185 1.44 -11.74 -16.44
CA ASN A 185 0.94 -12.68 -17.45
C ASN A 185 -0.10 -12.04 -18.37
N ASP A 186 -0.38 -12.66 -19.52
CA ASP A 186 -1.25 -12.08 -20.54
C ASP A 186 -2.72 -12.05 -20.09
N ALA A 187 -3.17 -13.01 -19.28
CA ALA A 187 -4.53 -13.03 -18.77
C ALA A 187 -4.77 -11.85 -17.82
N GLU A 188 -3.84 -11.54 -16.95
CA GLU A 188 -3.88 -10.38 -16.07
C GLU A 188 -3.86 -9.07 -16.87
N LYS A 189 -2.95 -8.95 -17.86
CA LYS A 189 -2.89 -7.78 -18.75
C LYS A 189 -4.23 -7.52 -19.42
N VAL A 190 -4.87 -8.56 -19.96
CA VAL A 190 -6.18 -8.45 -20.61
C VAL A 190 -7.25 -7.95 -19.64
N ARG A 191 -7.30 -8.51 -18.41
CA ARG A 191 -8.27 -8.07 -17.39
C ARG A 191 -8.05 -6.62 -16.98
N MET A 192 -6.79 -6.21 -16.71
CA MET A 192 -6.46 -4.84 -16.33
C MET A 192 -6.75 -3.85 -17.46
N GLN A 193 -6.40 -4.18 -18.70
CA GLN A 193 -6.72 -3.35 -19.87
C GLN A 193 -8.23 -3.18 -20.10
N ALA A 194 -9.03 -4.23 -19.90
CA ALA A 194 -10.49 -4.16 -20.02
C ALA A 194 -11.13 -3.19 -19.01
N LEU A 195 -10.46 -2.92 -17.87
CA LEU A 195 -10.91 -1.98 -16.86
C LEU A 195 -10.43 -0.54 -17.12
N ASN A 196 -9.48 -0.34 -18.03
CA ASN A 196 -8.82 0.95 -18.20
C ASN A 196 -9.79 2.10 -18.52
N GLU A 197 -10.79 1.89 -19.36
CA GLU A 197 -11.78 2.93 -19.70
C GLU A 197 -12.69 3.28 -18.51
N ARG A 198 -12.91 2.34 -17.59
CA ARG A 198 -13.78 2.50 -16.42
C ARG A 198 -13.06 3.20 -15.27
N ASP A 199 -11.74 3.01 -15.14
CA ASP A 199 -10.92 3.68 -14.14
C ASP A 199 -10.81 5.17 -14.46
N VAL A 200 -11.08 6.01 -13.48
CA VAL A 200 -10.96 7.48 -13.59
C VAL A 200 -9.72 8.04 -12.90
N SER A 201 -8.96 7.18 -12.24
CA SER A 201 -7.85 7.54 -11.37
C SER A 201 -6.51 7.16 -11.95
N ILE A 202 -6.36 5.92 -12.43
CA ILE A 202 -5.08 5.35 -12.90
C ILE A 202 -5.25 4.88 -14.34
N ASP A 203 -4.18 5.03 -15.13
CA ASP A 203 -4.09 4.45 -16.46
C ASP A 203 -3.25 3.17 -16.44
N TYR A 204 -3.65 2.16 -17.21
CA TYR A 204 -2.91 0.90 -17.35
C TYR A 204 -1.45 1.12 -17.76
N ALA A 205 -1.18 2.14 -18.59
CA ALA A 205 0.19 2.46 -19.04
C ALA A 205 1.13 2.74 -17.86
N PHE A 206 0.62 3.27 -16.75
CA PHE A 206 1.41 3.49 -15.54
C PHE A 206 1.95 2.19 -14.96
N MET A 207 1.15 1.12 -14.95
CA MET A 207 1.57 -0.17 -14.41
C MET A 207 2.77 -0.77 -15.17
N VAL A 208 2.83 -0.50 -16.49
CA VAL A 208 3.94 -0.94 -17.33
C VAL A 208 5.17 -0.02 -17.16
N THR A 209 4.92 1.30 -17.10
CA THR A 209 6.03 2.28 -17.04
C THR A 209 6.71 2.29 -15.67
N VAL A 210 5.96 2.10 -14.58
CA VAL A 210 6.50 2.15 -13.22
C VAL A 210 7.49 1.02 -12.94
N GLU A 211 7.39 -0.12 -13.62
CA GLU A 211 8.34 -1.22 -13.50
C GLU A 211 9.78 -0.76 -13.76
N LYS A 212 9.99 0.09 -14.77
CA LYS A 212 11.31 0.61 -15.11
C LYS A 212 11.91 1.43 -13.96
N PHE A 213 11.07 2.26 -13.31
CA PHE A 213 11.51 2.99 -12.12
C PHE A 213 11.80 2.05 -10.95
N MET A 214 10.94 1.05 -10.71
CA MET A 214 11.14 0.09 -9.63
C MET A 214 12.46 -0.69 -9.78
N ARG A 215 12.87 -0.98 -10.98
CA ARG A 215 14.17 -1.62 -11.25
C ARG A 215 15.36 -0.69 -11.03
N HIS A 216 15.25 0.58 -11.31
CA HIS A 216 16.29 1.62 -11.14
C HIS A 216 17.74 1.10 -11.33
N GLY A 217 18.02 0.45 -12.47
CA GLY A 217 19.34 -0.09 -12.80
C GLY A 217 19.73 -1.41 -12.12
N CYS A 218 18.87 -2.00 -11.30
CA CYS A 218 19.11 -3.33 -10.76
C CYS A 218 18.93 -4.41 -11.85
N GLU A 219 19.95 -5.26 -12.02
CA GLU A 219 19.90 -6.36 -12.98
C GLU A 219 18.90 -7.46 -12.56
N LYS A 220 18.82 -7.73 -11.26
CA LYS A 220 17.98 -8.77 -10.68
C LYS A 220 17.07 -8.22 -9.60
N VAL A 221 15.78 -8.27 -9.85
CA VAL A 221 14.73 -7.95 -8.88
C VAL A 221 13.85 -9.18 -8.75
N PRO A 222 13.62 -9.70 -7.52
CA PRO A 222 12.69 -10.80 -7.29
C PRO A 222 11.28 -10.45 -7.81
N ASP A 223 10.65 -11.42 -8.48
CA ASP A 223 9.36 -11.19 -9.16
C ASP A 223 8.27 -10.66 -8.21
N TYR A 224 8.19 -11.17 -6.97
CA TYR A 224 7.20 -10.72 -5.99
C TYR A 224 7.36 -9.26 -5.56
N MET A 225 8.50 -8.63 -5.79
CA MET A 225 8.70 -7.20 -5.50
C MET A 225 8.07 -6.32 -6.58
N LEU A 226 7.87 -6.84 -7.77
CA LEU A 226 7.22 -6.16 -8.90
C LEU A 226 5.75 -6.55 -9.00
N SER A 227 5.48 -7.83 -8.91
CA SER A 227 4.16 -8.46 -9.03
C SER A 227 3.85 -9.21 -7.75
N GLY A 228 3.14 -8.56 -6.83
CA GLY A 228 2.86 -9.08 -5.49
C GLY A 228 2.10 -10.40 -5.49
N SER A 229 1.28 -10.64 -6.53
CA SER A 229 0.54 -11.91 -6.72
C SER A 229 1.46 -13.13 -6.92
N ARG A 230 2.74 -12.92 -7.21
CA ARG A 230 3.76 -13.98 -7.29
C ARG A 230 4.45 -14.28 -5.95
N GLY A 231 4.01 -13.63 -4.88
CA GLY A 231 4.53 -13.84 -3.53
C GLY A 231 4.07 -15.15 -2.91
N ASP A 232 4.92 -15.71 -2.04
CA ASP A 232 4.53 -16.78 -1.13
C ASP A 232 3.95 -16.21 0.16
N PHE A 233 2.67 -16.49 0.43
CA PHE A 233 1.95 -16.02 1.60
C PHE A 233 1.82 -17.09 2.69
N THR A 234 2.52 -18.20 2.59
CA THR A 234 2.45 -19.29 3.57
C THR A 234 2.71 -18.78 4.99
N GLY A 235 1.85 -19.16 5.92
CA GLY A 235 1.97 -18.82 7.35
C GLY A 235 1.37 -17.48 7.76
N VAL A 236 0.85 -16.67 6.83
CA VAL A 236 0.08 -15.44 7.14
C VAL A 236 -1.23 -15.81 7.83
N GLY A 237 -1.67 -15.04 8.81
CA GLY A 237 -2.93 -15.28 9.52
C GLY A 237 -4.15 -15.16 8.60
N ASP A 238 -4.34 -14.01 7.99
CA ASP A 238 -5.33 -13.76 6.94
C ASP A 238 -4.97 -12.54 6.07
N ILE A 239 -5.60 -12.46 4.88
CA ILE A 239 -5.40 -11.36 3.93
C ILE A 239 -6.74 -10.77 3.52
N HIS A 240 -6.83 -9.44 3.52
CA HIS A 240 -8.03 -8.69 3.18
C HIS A 240 -7.77 -7.68 2.08
N PHE A 241 -8.45 -7.85 0.95
CA PHE A 241 -8.36 -6.97 -0.20
C PHE A 241 -9.54 -6.01 -0.24
N PHE A 242 -9.27 -4.74 -0.59
CA PHE A 242 -10.29 -3.72 -0.80
C PHE A 242 -10.06 -3.04 -2.15
N TYR A 243 -11.08 -3.03 -3.03
CA TYR A 243 -10.98 -2.47 -4.37
C TYR A 243 -12.20 -1.65 -4.78
N SER A 244 -12.00 -0.75 -5.71
CA SER A 244 -13.06 -0.38 -6.65
C SER A 244 -13.15 -1.46 -7.74
N SER A 245 -14.34 -1.98 -8.03
CA SER A 245 -14.47 -2.94 -9.16
C SER A 245 -14.36 -2.28 -10.54
N ASP A 246 -14.18 -0.95 -10.58
CA ASP A 246 -13.97 -0.18 -11.81
C ASP A 246 -12.50 0.20 -12.03
N GLU A 247 -11.58 -0.08 -11.09
CA GLU A 247 -10.18 0.30 -11.23
C GLU A 247 -9.34 -0.77 -11.94
N VAL A 248 -8.30 -0.32 -12.62
CA VAL A 248 -7.34 -1.19 -13.35
C VAL A 248 -6.79 -2.30 -12.47
N LEU A 249 -6.39 -1.97 -11.24
CA LEU A 249 -5.75 -2.91 -10.31
C LEU A 249 -6.70 -4.03 -9.83
N TYR A 250 -8.02 -3.86 -9.95
CA TYR A 250 -8.97 -4.95 -9.68
C TYR A 250 -8.78 -6.15 -10.62
N GLY A 251 -8.21 -5.93 -11.82
CA GLY A 251 -7.87 -6.99 -12.75
C GLY A 251 -6.82 -7.99 -12.26
N ALA A 252 -6.04 -7.62 -11.24
CA ALA A 252 -5.04 -8.48 -10.60
C ALA A 252 -5.64 -9.37 -9.49
N LEU A 253 -6.84 -9.08 -8.99
CA LEU A 253 -7.42 -9.82 -7.87
C LEU A 253 -7.45 -11.35 -8.08
N PRO A 254 -7.82 -11.90 -9.25
CA PRO A 254 -7.83 -13.35 -9.45
C PRO A 254 -6.48 -14.02 -9.21
N ASP A 255 -5.37 -13.36 -9.56
CA ASP A 255 -4.01 -13.88 -9.34
C ASP A 255 -3.63 -13.85 -7.85
N PHE A 256 -4.01 -12.80 -7.12
CA PHE A 256 -3.88 -12.76 -5.66
C PHE A 256 -4.71 -13.83 -4.95
N GLU A 257 -5.95 -14.08 -5.41
CA GLU A 257 -6.79 -15.15 -4.85
C GLU A 257 -6.18 -16.53 -5.09
N GLU A 258 -5.59 -16.75 -6.27
CA GLU A 258 -4.88 -18.00 -6.58
C GLU A 258 -3.64 -18.17 -5.68
N ALA A 259 -2.85 -17.12 -5.49
CA ALA A 259 -1.70 -17.14 -4.57
C ALA A 259 -2.13 -17.44 -3.12
N CYS A 260 -3.22 -16.85 -2.64
CA CYS A 260 -3.77 -17.15 -1.31
C CYS A 260 -4.24 -18.60 -1.19
N LYS A 261 -4.93 -19.14 -2.20
CA LYS A 261 -5.37 -20.55 -2.25
C LYS A 261 -4.18 -21.50 -2.24
N HIS A 262 -3.15 -21.20 -3.03
CA HIS A 262 -1.92 -21.99 -3.06
C HIS A 262 -1.22 -22.04 -1.69
N ALA A 263 -1.10 -20.88 -1.04
CA ALA A 263 -0.53 -20.74 0.29
C ALA A 263 -1.47 -21.24 1.42
N LYS A 264 -2.71 -21.62 1.10
CA LYS A 264 -3.77 -22.01 2.07
C LYS A 264 -4.04 -20.95 3.12
N VAL A 265 -3.96 -19.69 2.76
CA VAL A 265 -4.20 -18.55 3.64
C VAL A 265 -5.67 -18.11 3.51
N PRO A 266 -6.39 -17.92 4.61
CA PRO A 266 -7.71 -17.31 4.60
C PRO A 266 -7.65 -15.91 3.99
N TYR A 267 -8.58 -15.60 3.09
CA TYR A 267 -8.65 -14.26 2.51
C TYR A 267 -10.09 -13.80 2.30
N THR A 268 -10.27 -12.50 2.22
CA THR A 268 -11.52 -11.86 1.81
C THR A 268 -11.24 -10.75 0.80
N ALA A 269 -12.17 -10.56 -0.15
CA ALA A 269 -12.10 -9.45 -1.10
C ALA A 269 -13.39 -8.62 -1.05
N PHE A 270 -13.25 -7.33 -0.79
CA PHE A 270 -14.30 -6.34 -0.80
C PHE A 270 -14.15 -5.46 -2.04
N ALA A 271 -15.16 -5.45 -2.91
CA ALA A 271 -15.14 -4.62 -4.10
C ALA A 271 -16.43 -3.81 -4.21
N ARG A 272 -16.30 -2.50 -4.47
CA ARG A 272 -17.43 -1.62 -4.72
C ARG A 272 -17.37 -1.02 -6.11
N PRO A 273 -18.47 -1.03 -6.87
CA PRO A 273 -18.52 -0.41 -8.19
C PRO A 273 -18.49 1.11 -8.09
N LYS A 274 -17.96 1.74 -9.12
CA LYS A 274 -17.98 3.20 -9.33
C LYS A 274 -17.25 4.02 -8.26
N MET A 275 -16.33 3.43 -7.53
CA MET A 275 -15.44 4.15 -6.63
C MET A 275 -14.17 4.63 -7.39
N VAL A 276 -13.47 5.57 -6.81
CA VAL A 276 -12.12 5.97 -7.24
C VAL A 276 -11.09 5.01 -6.63
N HIS A 277 -9.89 4.96 -7.18
CA HIS A 277 -8.76 4.21 -6.62
C HIS A 277 -8.53 4.55 -5.14
N CYS A 278 -8.32 3.55 -4.31
CA CYS A 278 -8.09 3.67 -2.86
C CYS A 278 -9.18 4.45 -2.09
N TYR A 279 -10.42 4.45 -2.56
CA TYR A 279 -11.51 5.25 -1.99
C TYR A 279 -11.69 5.08 -0.49
N CYS A 280 -11.50 3.89 0.05
CA CYS A 280 -11.70 3.61 1.48
C CYS A 280 -10.65 4.28 2.37
N MET A 281 -9.51 4.72 1.82
CA MET A 281 -8.52 5.53 2.53
C MET A 281 -8.91 7.01 2.62
N LEU A 282 -10.05 7.40 2.03
CA LEU A 282 -10.63 8.74 2.09
C LEU A 282 -11.96 8.70 2.87
N PRO A 283 -11.95 8.50 4.21
CA PRO A 283 -13.15 8.20 5.00
C PRO A 283 -14.03 9.44 5.23
N TYR A 284 -14.32 10.19 4.17
CA TYR A 284 -15.13 11.41 4.21
C TYR A 284 -16.58 11.19 3.79
N PHE A 285 -16.87 10.10 3.06
CA PHE A 285 -18.21 9.77 2.57
C PHE A 285 -18.64 8.36 3.00
N LYS A 286 -19.92 8.04 2.82
CA LYS A 286 -20.56 6.86 3.42
C LYS A 286 -19.82 5.56 3.10
N GLU A 287 -19.61 5.26 1.82
CA GLU A 287 -19.01 4.00 1.37
C GLU A 287 -17.57 3.84 1.88
N ALA A 288 -16.80 4.94 1.86
CA ALA A 288 -15.44 4.94 2.36
C ALA A 288 -15.39 4.75 3.89
N LYS A 289 -16.31 5.37 4.64
CA LYS A 289 -16.41 5.19 6.10
C LYS A 289 -16.75 3.76 6.48
N GLU A 290 -17.71 3.16 5.75
CA GLU A 290 -18.14 1.76 5.99
C GLU A 290 -16.98 0.78 5.77
N ASP A 291 -16.20 0.96 4.70
CA ASP A 291 -15.11 0.04 4.40
C ASP A 291 -13.85 0.35 5.23
N PHE A 292 -13.60 1.62 5.57
CA PHE A 292 -12.56 1.93 6.54
C PHE A 292 -12.86 1.35 7.93
N ALA A 293 -14.13 1.32 8.36
CA ALA A 293 -14.53 0.66 9.60
C ALA A 293 -14.22 -0.85 9.57
N LYS A 294 -14.46 -1.54 8.44
CA LYS A 294 -14.07 -2.94 8.28
C LYS A 294 -12.55 -3.12 8.40
N ILE A 295 -11.76 -2.20 7.79
CA ILE A 295 -10.30 -2.22 7.91
C ILE A 295 -9.88 -2.13 9.37
N THR A 296 -10.43 -1.18 10.12
CA THR A 296 -10.10 -1.03 11.56
C THR A 296 -10.58 -2.20 12.39
N ASP A 297 -11.75 -2.78 12.10
CA ASP A 297 -12.26 -3.97 12.78
C ASP A 297 -11.40 -5.22 12.54
N ILE A 298 -10.81 -5.37 11.35
CA ILE A 298 -9.84 -6.42 11.04
C ILE A 298 -8.57 -6.21 11.85
N LEU A 299 -7.98 -5.03 11.76
CA LEU A 299 -6.69 -4.71 12.39
C LEU A 299 -6.77 -4.63 13.92
N LYS A 300 -7.96 -4.52 14.48
CA LYS A 300 -8.22 -4.51 15.93
C LYS A 300 -8.22 -5.91 16.54
N LYS A 301 -8.47 -6.94 15.77
CA LYS A 301 -8.46 -8.35 16.26
C LYS A 301 -7.05 -8.80 16.59
#